data_e248cb4785b7bd9e73c7eeae627083ab
#
_entry.id   e248cb4785b7bd9e73c7eeae627083ab
#
_cell.length_a   1.000
_cell.length_b   1.000
_cell.length_c   1.000
_cell.angle_alpha   90.00
_cell.angle_beta   90.00
_cell.angle_gamma   90.00
#
_symmetry.space_group_name_H-M   'P 1'
#
loop_
_entity.id
_entity.type
_entity.pdbx_description
1 polymer ?
#
loop_
_entity_poly.entity_id
_entity_poly.type
_entity_poly.pdbx_seq_one_letter_code
_entity_poly.pdbx_strand_id
1 'polypeptide(L)'
;PEEIYRNPKNALVASFIGETNFIAGEVSGNDGDSWTISTKIGEFMGRVGDPDWKPENGEKVQLSIRPECLSLLQSESATNSMAGTLVESIYLGETAQYSLKTAGGVVRISELNPRRVVRGDKEHTFYASADPVDVVIVPA
;
A
#
# COMPACT_ATOMS: atom_id res chain seq x y z
N PRO A 1 12.37 15.71 -5.42
CA PRO A 1 13.22 15.31 -4.30
C PRO A 1 12.73 14.02 -3.66
N GLU A 2 13.66 13.17 -3.34
CA GLU A 2 13.38 11.85 -2.79
C GLU A 2 12.65 11.92 -1.44
N GLU A 3 12.97 12.92 -0.64
CA GLU A 3 12.34 13.11 0.65
C GLU A 3 10.84 13.38 0.54
N ILE A 4 10.41 14.20 -0.39
CA ILE A 4 9.00 14.47 -0.63
C ILE A 4 8.31 13.20 -1.14
N TYR A 5 9.02 12.43 -1.94
CA TYR A 5 8.50 11.21 -2.54
C TYR A 5 8.24 10.11 -1.52
N ARG A 6 9.18 9.92 -0.57
CA ARG A 6 9.07 8.86 0.44
C ARG A 6 8.37 9.30 1.72
N ASN A 7 8.39 10.58 2.03
CA ASN A 7 7.83 11.13 3.27
C ASN A 7 6.85 12.27 2.98
N PRO A 8 5.74 12.00 2.29
CA PRO A 8 4.74 13.05 2.08
C PRO A 8 4.15 13.48 3.41
N LYS A 9 4.01 14.79 3.60
CA LYS A 9 3.50 15.34 4.86
C LYS A 9 2.00 15.13 5.03
N ASN A 10 1.28 15.01 3.92
CA ASN A 10 -0.15 14.74 3.95
C ASN A 10 -0.58 14.10 2.63
N ALA A 11 -1.84 13.67 2.58
CA ALA A 11 -2.37 12.97 1.41
C ALA A 11 -2.38 13.84 0.15
N LEU A 12 -2.62 15.13 0.29
CA LEU A 12 -2.63 16.06 -0.85
C LEU A 12 -1.25 16.14 -1.50
N VAL A 13 -0.20 16.26 -0.69
CA VAL A 13 1.17 16.31 -1.20
C VAL A 13 1.54 14.99 -1.88
N ALA A 14 1.21 13.86 -1.28
CA ALA A 14 1.47 12.55 -1.85
C ALA A 14 0.77 12.38 -3.20
N SER A 15 -0.48 12.80 -3.29
CA SER A 15 -1.26 12.72 -4.52
C SER A 15 -0.69 13.61 -5.62
N PHE A 16 -0.18 14.78 -5.26
CA PHE A 16 0.38 15.74 -6.21
C PHE A 16 1.70 15.24 -6.82
N ILE A 17 2.52 14.56 -6.04
CA ILE A 17 3.85 14.10 -6.49
C ILE A 17 3.76 12.94 -7.47
N GLY A 18 2.68 12.20 -7.46
CA GLY A 18 2.50 11.11 -8.37
C GLY A 18 1.48 10.12 -7.88
N GLU A 19 1.29 9.07 -8.65
CA GLU A 19 0.34 8.05 -8.30
C GLU A 19 0.74 7.35 -7.01
N THR A 20 -0.23 7.19 -6.12
CA THR A 20 -0.05 6.43 -4.90
C THR A 20 -1.38 5.77 -4.52
N ASN A 21 -1.28 4.67 -3.80
CA ASN A 21 -2.46 4.04 -3.24
C ASN A 21 -2.73 4.63 -1.86
N PHE A 22 -3.96 5.08 -1.63
CA PHE A 22 -4.40 5.56 -0.33
C PHE A 22 -5.36 4.56 0.29
N ILE A 23 -5.08 4.17 1.53
CA ILE A 23 -5.92 3.23 2.27
C ILE A 23 -6.30 3.91 3.58
N ALA A 24 -7.61 4.07 3.78
CA ALA A 24 -8.11 4.67 5.02
C ALA A 24 -7.92 3.69 6.19
N GLY A 25 -7.55 4.22 7.34
CA GLY A 25 -7.36 3.41 8.52
C GLY A 25 -7.43 4.21 9.79
N GLU A 26 -7.18 3.53 10.90
CA GLU A 26 -7.25 4.09 12.24
C GLU A 26 -6.07 3.56 13.05
N VAL A 27 -5.42 4.44 13.79
CA VAL A 27 -4.26 4.05 14.61
C VAL A 27 -4.72 3.10 15.71
N SER A 28 -4.12 1.91 15.76
CA SER A 28 -4.40 0.91 16.78
C SER A 28 -3.24 0.67 17.74
N GLY A 29 -2.04 1.09 17.38
CA GLY A 29 -0.89 0.93 18.26
C GLY A 29 0.35 1.63 17.76
N ASN A 30 1.35 1.72 18.64
CA ASN A 30 2.64 2.33 18.35
C ASN A 30 3.70 1.62 19.18
N ASP A 31 4.78 1.24 18.53
CA ASP A 31 5.96 0.67 19.18
C ASP A 31 7.19 1.41 18.65
N GLY A 32 7.51 2.54 19.28
CA GLY A 32 8.59 3.40 18.82
C GLY A 32 8.28 4.04 17.48
N ASP A 33 9.07 3.73 16.46
CA ASP A 33 8.89 4.26 15.10
C ASP A 33 7.94 3.42 14.27
N SER A 34 7.48 2.30 14.79
CA SER A 34 6.55 1.40 14.10
C SER A 34 5.14 1.66 14.59
N TRP A 35 4.24 1.91 13.66
CA TRP A 35 2.84 2.18 13.92
C TRP A 35 1.97 1.08 13.35
N THR A 36 0.94 0.71 14.08
CA THR A 36 -0.04 -0.28 13.64
C THR A 36 -1.34 0.43 13.31
N ILE A 37 -1.83 0.17 12.11
CA ILE A 37 -3.04 0.80 11.59
C ILE A 37 -4.06 -0.28 11.23
N SER A 38 -5.26 -0.14 11.77
CA SER A 38 -6.38 -1.03 11.46
C SER A 38 -7.11 -0.50 10.24
N THR A 39 -7.31 -1.34 9.24
CA THR A 39 -8.00 -0.99 8.01
C THR A 39 -9.10 -2.02 7.69
N LYS A 40 -9.94 -1.73 6.70
CA LYS A 40 -10.96 -2.68 6.22
C LYS A 40 -10.38 -3.94 5.61
N ILE A 41 -9.12 -3.90 5.20
CA ILE A 41 -8.44 -5.01 4.53
C ILE A 41 -7.34 -5.63 5.38
N GLY A 42 -7.34 -5.34 6.67
CA GLY A 42 -6.41 -5.93 7.62
C GLY A 42 -5.62 -4.90 8.39
N GLU A 43 -4.70 -5.40 9.19
CA GLU A 43 -3.83 -4.59 10.01
C GLU A 43 -2.52 -4.36 9.27
N PHE A 44 -2.09 -3.10 9.25
CA PHE A 44 -0.86 -2.71 8.56
C PHE A 44 0.12 -2.08 9.54
N MET A 45 1.39 -2.32 9.29
CA MET A 45 2.47 -1.65 10.00
C MET A 45 3.13 -0.66 9.06
N GLY A 46 3.42 0.53 9.57
CA GLY A 46 4.03 1.58 8.78
C GLY A 46 4.73 2.62 9.64
N ARG A 47 5.17 3.68 8.98
CA ARG A 47 5.85 4.79 9.64
C ARG A 47 5.13 6.10 9.35
N VAL A 48 5.24 7.04 10.29
CA VAL A 48 4.70 8.38 10.11
C VAL A 48 5.64 9.17 9.20
N GLY A 49 5.06 9.82 8.18
CA GLY A 49 5.84 10.57 7.21
C GLY A 49 6.35 11.91 7.74
N ASP A 50 5.55 12.58 8.57
CA ASP A 50 5.90 13.89 9.13
C ASP A 50 6.49 13.70 10.54
N PRO A 51 7.77 14.05 10.77
CA PRO A 51 8.40 13.87 12.08
C PRO A 51 7.80 14.76 13.18
N ASP A 52 7.08 15.82 12.79
CA ASP A 52 6.45 16.74 13.73
C ASP A 52 5.02 16.34 14.10
N TRP A 53 4.53 15.25 13.55
CA TRP A 53 3.16 14.78 13.78
C TRP A 53 3.19 13.39 14.41
N LYS A 54 2.52 13.26 15.55
CA LYS A 54 2.35 11.98 16.24
C LYS A 54 0.84 11.71 16.38
N PRO A 55 0.29 10.85 15.54
CA PRO A 55 -1.12 10.51 15.66
C PRO A 55 -1.39 9.74 16.95
N GLU A 56 -2.61 9.91 17.48
CA GLU A 56 -3.04 9.23 18.70
C GLU A 56 -3.78 7.94 18.36
N ASN A 57 -3.84 7.02 19.30
CA ASN A 57 -4.64 5.82 19.15
C ASN A 57 -6.10 6.21 18.88
N GLY A 58 -6.70 5.57 17.88
CA GLY A 58 -8.06 5.90 17.47
C GLY A 58 -8.16 7.01 16.44
N GLU A 59 -7.06 7.70 16.16
CA GLU A 59 -7.07 8.76 15.16
C GLU A 59 -7.19 8.17 13.75
N LYS A 60 -8.03 8.81 12.92
CA LYS A 60 -8.19 8.41 11.52
C LYS A 60 -7.02 8.94 10.70
N VAL A 61 -6.46 8.05 9.91
CA VAL A 61 -5.29 8.34 9.08
C VAL A 61 -5.47 7.71 7.71
N GLN A 62 -4.52 7.99 6.81
CA GLN A 62 -4.42 7.29 5.54
C GLN A 62 -3.04 6.67 5.41
N LEU A 63 -3.00 5.52 4.77
CA LEU A 63 -1.76 4.88 4.38
C LEU A 63 -1.47 5.26 2.94
N SER A 64 -0.29 5.75 2.68
CA SER A 64 0.20 6.04 1.34
C SER A 64 1.21 4.98 0.95
N ILE A 65 0.90 4.20 -0.09
CA ILE A 65 1.79 3.14 -0.59
C ILE A 65 1.91 3.30 -2.08
N ARG A 66 3.11 3.51 -2.56
CA ARG A 66 3.34 3.67 -3.99
C ARG A 66 3.23 2.34 -4.72
N PRO A 67 2.74 2.33 -5.96
CA PRO A 67 2.56 1.08 -6.71
C PRO A 67 3.83 0.24 -6.82
N GLU A 68 4.98 0.88 -7.00
CA GLU A 68 6.27 0.18 -7.11
C GLU A 68 6.77 -0.40 -5.80
N CYS A 69 6.17 -0.02 -4.68
CA CYS A 69 6.48 -0.56 -3.36
C CYS A 69 5.62 -1.76 -3.00
N LEU A 70 4.66 -2.11 -3.83
CA LEU A 70 3.82 -3.29 -3.62
C LEU A 70 4.31 -4.46 -4.48
N SER A 71 4.23 -5.64 -3.91
CA SER A 71 4.52 -6.89 -4.62
C SER A 71 3.25 -7.70 -4.76
N LEU A 72 3.03 -8.28 -5.95
CA LEU A 72 1.89 -9.16 -6.19
C LEU A 72 2.30 -10.59 -5.87
N LEU A 73 1.58 -11.21 -4.93
CA LEU A 73 1.89 -12.55 -4.44
C LEU A 73 0.69 -13.48 -4.64
N GLN A 74 0.97 -14.77 -4.77
CA GLN A 74 -0.07 -15.80 -4.87
C GLN A 74 -0.47 -16.38 -3.52
N SER A 75 0.28 -16.06 -2.47
CA SER A 75 -0.01 -16.48 -1.11
C SER A 75 0.15 -15.33 -0.14
N GLU A 76 -0.52 -15.43 1.00
CA GLU A 76 -0.47 -14.39 2.01
C GLU A 76 0.94 -14.22 2.58
N SER A 77 1.38 -12.97 2.64
CA SER A 77 2.63 -12.61 3.30
C SER A 77 2.38 -12.38 4.78
N ALA A 78 3.41 -12.58 5.60
CA ALA A 78 3.33 -12.33 7.03
C ALA A 78 3.20 -10.83 7.37
N THR A 79 3.55 -9.94 6.44
CA THR A 79 3.60 -8.50 6.70
C THR A 79 2.79 -7.72 5.66
N ASN A 80 1.90 -6.85 6.15
CA ASN A 80 1.17 -5.88 5.31
C ASN A 80 0.55 -6.50 4.06
N SER A 81 -0.18 -7.58 4.23
CA SER A 81 -0.76 -8.33 3.13
C SER A 81 -2.22 -7.96 2.92
N MET A 82 -2.60 -7.70 1.66
CA MET A 82 -3.98 -7.39 1.28
C MET A 82 -4.46 -8.44 0.29
N ALA A 83 -5.55 -9.13 0.62
CA ALA A 83 -6.17 -10.09 -0.28
C ALA A 83 -7.05 -9.38 -1.29
N GLY A 84 -7.08 -9.87 -2.51
CA GLY A 84 -7.94 -9.31 -3.53
C GLY A 84 -8.03 -10.15 -4.79
N THR A 85 -8.78 -9.64 -5.75
CA THR A 85 -8.98 -10.26 -7.06
C THR A 85 -8.25 -9.41 -8.11
N LEU A 86 -7.46 -10.07 -8.94
CA LEU A 86 -6.76 -9.39 -10.03
C LEU A 86 -7.75 -9.04 -11.12
N VAL A 87 -7.97 -7.74 -11.36
CA VAL A 87 -8.93 -7.26 -12.35
C VAL A 87 -8.28 -6.76 -13.62
N GLU A 88 -7.00 -6.41 -13.57
CA GLU A 88 -6.28 -5.94 -14.75
C GLU A 88 -4.80 -6.26 -14.64
N SER A 89 -4.19 -6.62 -15.78
CA SER A 89 -2.74 -6.82 -15.90
C SER A 89 -2.29 -6.20 -17.21
N ILE A 90 -1.35 -5.28 -17.16
CA ILE A 90 -0.78 -4.62 -18.32
C ILE A 90 0.72 -4.83 -18.32
N TYR A 91 1.23 -5.43 -19.38
CA TYR A 91 2.66 -5.69 -19.54
C TYR A 91 3.26 -4.66 -20.48
N LEU A 92 4.27 -3.94 -20.00
CA LEU A 92 4.94 -2.85 -20.70
C LEU A 92 6.44 -3.14 -20.78
N GLY A 93 6.81 -4.11 -21.64
CA GLY A 93 8.22 -4.51 -21.76
C GLY A 93 8.73 -5.13 -20.45
N GLU A 94 9.65 -4.42 -19.77
CA GLU A 94 10.27 -4.91 -18.55
C GLU A 94 9.43 -4.66 -17.29
N THR A 95 8.30 -3.96 -17.42
CA THR A 95 7.44 -3.66 -16.29
C THR A 95 6.04 -4.21 -16.50
N ALA A 96 5.32 -4.41 -15.41
CA ALA A 96 3.91 -4.75 -15.45
C ALA A 96 3.16 -3.91 -14.45
N GLN A 97 1.91 -3.59 -14.78
CA GLN A 97 1.00 -2.88 -13.89
C GLN A 97 -0.21 -3.77 -13.64
N TYR A 98 -0.56 -3.91 -12.37
CA TYR A 98 -1.69 -4.73 -11.96
C TYR A 98 -2.68 -3.88 -11.19
N SER A 99 -3.97 -4.21 -11.35
CA SER A 99 -5.02 -3.65 -10.51
C SER A 99 -5.64 -4.79 -9.71
N LEU A 100 -5.56 -4.67 -8.40
CA LEU A 100 -6.09 -5.68 -7.47
C LEU A 100 -7.29 -5.09 -6.74
N LYS A 101 -8.44 -5.72 -6.89
CA LYS A 101 -9.67 -5.29 -6.21
C LYS A 101 -9.70 -5.91 -4.81
N THR A 102 -9.63 -5.06 -3.80
CA THR A 102 -9.69 -5.46 -2.39
C THR A 102 -11.00 -4.99 -1.76
N ALA A 103 -11.24 -5.40 -0.52
CA ALA A 103 -12.40 -4.92 0.23
C ALA A 103 -12.36 -3.41 0.51
N GLY A 104 -11.16 -2.82 0.47
CA GLY A 104 -10.96 -1.38 0.65
C GLY A 104 -10.87 -0.57 -0.64
N GLY A 105 -11.10 -1.20 -1.79
CA GLY A 105 -11.01 -0.56 -3.09
C GLY A 105 -9.93 -1.18 -3.97
N VAL A 106 -9.68 -0.57 -5.12
CA VAL A 106 -8.68 -1.07 -6.06
C VAL A 106 -7.31 -0.50 -5.70
N VAL A 107 -6.33 -1.38 -5.58
CA VAL A 107 -4.92 -0.96 -5.40
C VAL A 107 -4.15 -1.26 -6.67
N ARG A 108 -3.19 -0.41 -6.97
CA ARG A 108 -2.34 -0.52 -8.15
C ARG A 108 -0.95 -0.95 -7.76
N ILE A 109 -0.41 -1.89 -8.52
CA ILE A 109 0.88 -2.50 -8.28
C ILE A 109 1.72 -2.34 -9.53
N SER A 110 2.98 -1.92 -9.39
CA SER A 110 3.93 -1.83 -10.50
C SER A 110 5.13 -2.71 -10.17
N GLU A 111 5.45 -3.64 -11.06
CA GLU A 111 6.60 -4.54 -10.88
C GLU A 111 7.58 -4.41 -12.02
N LEU A 112 8.86 -4.45 -11.67
CA LEU A 112 9.96 -4.55 -12.62
C LEU A 112 10.29 -6.02 -12.84
N ASN A 113 10.49 -6.43 -14.09
CA ASN A 113 10.75 -7.83 -14.47
C ASN A 113 9.70 -8.78 -13.91
N PRO A 114 8.41 -8.56 -14.24
CA PRO A 114 7.33 -9.31 -13.63
C PRO A 114 7.33 -10.76 -14.08
N ARG A 115 6.92 -11.65 -13.16
CA ARG A 115 6.53 -13.00 -13.54
C ARG A 115 5.16 -12.91 -14.20
N ARG A 116 5.02 -13.58 -15.35
CA ARG A 116 3.73 -13.60 -16.01
C ARG A 116 2.69 -14.30 -15.14
N VAL A 117 1.65 -13.55 -14.79
CA VAL A 117 0.50 -14.08 -14.07
C VAL A 117 -0.49 -14.58 -15.13
N VAL A 118 -0.87 -15.86 -15.03
CA VAL A 118 -1.81 -16.45 -15.99
C VAL A 118 -3.20 -15.90 -15.72
N ARG A 119 -3.76 -15.25 -16.73
CA ARG A 119 -5.05 -14.57 -16.68
C ARG A 119 -6.26 -15.48 -16.50
N GLY A 120 -6.10 -16.79 -16.54
CA GLY A 120 -7.20 -17.73 -16.50
C GLY A 120 -7.83 -17.93 -15.14
N ASP A 121 -7.24 -17.36 -14.09
CA ASP A 121 -7.60 -17.67 -12.73
C ASP A 121 -8.35 -16.53 -12.07
N LYS A 122 -9.51 -16.17 -12.60
CA LYS A 122 -10.35 -15.09 -12.07
C LYS A 122 -10.82 -15.35 -10.64
N GLU A 123 -10.83 -16.61 -10.23
CA GLU A 123 -11.28 -17.00 -8.90
C GLU A 123 -10.11 -17.10 -7.91
N HIS A 124 -8.88 -17.01 -8.38
CA HIS A 124 -7.72 -17.09 -7.51
C HIS A 124 -7.56 -15.79 -6.73
N THR A 125 -7.37 -15.93 -5.43
CA THR A 125 -7.06 -14.80 -4.58
C THR A 125 -5.58 -14.48 -4.69
N PHE A 126 -5.29 -13.24 -5.03
CA PHE A 126 -3.93 -12.71 -5.00
C PHE A 126 -3.75 -11.84 -3.78
N TYR A 127 -2.52 -11.51 -3.49
CA TYR A 127 -2.16 -10.70 -2.33
C TYR A 127 -1.19 -9.60 -2.77
N ALA A 128 -1.40 -8.41 -2.25
CA ALA A 128 -0.42 -7.33 -2.38
C ALA A 128 0.26 -7.15 -1.04
N SER A 129 1.56 -6.98 -1.05
CA SER A 129 2.33 -6.83 0.17
C SER A 129 3.35 -5.72 0.03
N ALA A 130 3.61 -5.00 1.12
CA ALA A 130 4.60 -3.93 1.17
C ALA A 130 5.44 -4.04 2.43
N ASP A 131 6.72 -3.65 2.31
CA ASP A 131 7.58 -3.51 3.48
C ASP A 131 7.05 -2.36 4.34
N PRO A 132 7.04 -2.49 5.68
CA PRO A 132 6.58 -1.40 6.56
C PRO A 132 7.27 -0.06 6.32
N VAL A 133 8.53 -0.05 5.90
CA VAL A 133 9.24 1.20 5.62
C VAL A 133 8.63 1.96 4.45
N ASP A 134 7.93 1.26 3.56
CA ASP A 134 7.28 1.84 2.38
C ASP A 134 5.81 2.18 2.60
N VAL A 135 5.28 1.87 3.77
CA VAL A 135 3.91 2.24 4.17
C VAL A 135 4.00 3.51 4.98
N VAL A 136 3.58 4.62 4.37
CA VAL A 136 3.70 5.94 4.98
C VAL A 136 2.34 6.38 5.51
N ILE A 137 2.31 6.73 6.78
CA ILE A 137 1.09 7.16 7.47
C ILE A 137 0.99 8.67 7.37
N VAL A 138 -0.13 9.15 6.83
CA VAL A 138 -0.39 10.58 6.63
C VAL A 138 -1.74 10.94 7.26
N PRO A 139 -1.96 12.22 7.60
CA PRO A 139 -3.27 12.66 8.12
C PRO A 139 -4.39 12.38 7.13
N ALA A 140 -5.53 12.01 7.67
CA ALA A 140 -6.72 11.75 6.86
C ALA A 140 -7.26 13.04 6.22
#